data_6212ee5e13c7faa4750312acb56cd06b
#
_entry.id   6212ee5e13c7faa4750312acb56cd06b
#
_cell.length_a   1.000
_cell.length_b   1.000
_cell.length_c   1.000
_cell.angle_alpha   90.00
_cell.angle_beta   90.00
_cell.angle_gamma   90.00
#
_symmetry.space_group_name_H-M   'P 1'
#
loop_
_entity.id
_entity.type
_entity.pdbx_description
1 polymer ?
#
loop_
_entity_poly.entity_id
_entity_poly.type
_entity_poly.pdbx_seq_one_letter_code
_entity_poly.pdbx_strand_id
1 'polypeptide(L)'
;MTKKFLSVCVYCGSSSGINPVYADAAKELGRALVKHHLSLVYGGGHVGLMGIVADAVLDAGGEVTGVIPKALMDTEVGHERLTRLLVVKDMHERKALMAEHADGFIAMPGGIGTLEELFETLTWAQLGFHEKPIGLLNVAGFYDPLIEFLRHQTSQGFLRAEHKDLLLMETEPDPLIAELKTFTMPKGVSWLSRQRAQTLGP
;
A
#
# COMPACT_ATOMS: atom_id res chain seq x y z
N MET A 1 8.00 -23.00 -6.65
CA MET A 1 6.75 -22.40 -7.19
C MET A 1 6.79 -20.92 -6.86
N THR A 2 6.77 -20.03 -7.83
CA THR A 2 6.66 -18.59 -7.60
C THR A 2 5.29 -18.30 -6.98
N LYS A 3 5.26 -17.63 -5.83
CA LYS A 3 4.01 -17.21 -5.17
C LYS A 3 3.22 -16.35 -6.16
N LYS A 4 1.94 -16.67 -6.34
CA LYS A 4 1.06 -15.95 -7.25
C LYS A 4 0.70 -14.59 -6.63
N PHE A 5 0.81 -13.50 -7.39
CA PHE A 5 0.43 -12.15 -6.94
C PHE A 5 -1.08 -11.98 -7.15
N LEU A 6 -1.87 -12.00 -6.07
CA LEU A 6 -3.33 -12.10 -6.12
C LEU A 6 -4.04 -10.98 -5.34
N SER A 7 -3.35 -10.25 -4.48
CA SER A 7 -3.97 -9.25 -3.62
C SER A 7 -3.08 -8.03 -3.43
N VAL A 8 -3.71 -6.85 -3.32
CA VAL A 8 -3.03 -5.58 -3.07
C VAL A 8 -3.66 -4.90 -1.86
N CYS A 9 -2.84 -4.50 -0.90
CA CYS A 9 -3.25 -3.61 0.18
C CYS A 9 -3.20 -2.16 -0.30
N VAL A 10 -4.29 -1.43 -0.12
CA VAL A 10 -4.37 -0.01 -0.48
C VAL A 10 -4.47 0.85 0.77
N TYR A 11 -3.51 1.74 0.93
CA TYR A 11 -3.48 2.82 1.91
C TYR A 11 -3.96 4.10 1.26
N CYS A 12 -4.97 4.76 1.80
CA CYS A 12 -5.54 5.99 1.23
C CYS A 12 -6.27 6.82 2.28
N GLY A 13 -6.64 8.05 1.92
CA GLY A 13 -7.30 8.96 2.84
C GLY A 13 -8.69 8.52 3.27
N SER A 14 -9.00 8.71 4.58
CA SER A 14 -10.38 8.71 5.12
C SER A 14 -11.18 9.96 4.71
N SER A 15 -10.58 10.87 3.95
CA SER A 15 -11.20 11.98 3.23
C SER A 15 -10.96 11.79 1.73
N SER A 16 -11.87 12.29 0.89
CA SER A 16 -11.68 12.28 -0.58
C SER A 16 -10.81 13.42 -1.09
N GLY A 17 -10.36 14.32 -0.21
CA GLY A 17 -9.66 15.54 -0.61
C GLY A 17 -10.59 16.57 -1.25
N ILE A 18 -10.03 17.73 -1.63
CA ILE A 18 -10.80 18.83 -2.23
C ILE A 18 -10.93 18.62 -3.75
N ASN A 19 -9.86 18.14 -4.40
CA ASN A 19 -9.86 17.94 -5.85
C ASN A 19 -10.52 16.60 -6.20
N PRO A 20 -11.57 16.61 -7.06
CA PRO A 20 -12.28 15.38 -7.46
C PRO A 20 -11.38 14.35 -8.17
N VAL A 21 -10.24 14.75 -8.71
CA VAL A 21 -9.27 13.85 -9.36
C VAL A 21 -8.85 12.68 -8.45
N TYR A 22 -8.80 12.89 -7.14
CA TYR A 22 -8.43 11.83 -6.20
C TYR A 22 -9.51 10.76 -6.09
N ALA A 23 -10.77 11.17 -6.05
CA ALA A 23 -11.91 10.25 -6.04
C ALA A 23 -12.02 9.47 -7.36
N ASP A 24 -11.77 10.12 -8.49
CA ASP A 24 -11.78 9.47 -9.80
C ASP A 24 -10.63 8.46 -9.93
N ALA A 25 -9.42 8.81 -9.49
CA ALA A 25 -8.29 7.88 -9.44
C ALA A 25 -8.55 6.67 -8.52
N ALA A 26 -9.28 6.85 -7.41
CA ALA A 26 -9.67 5.73 -6.53
C ALA A 26 -10.64 4.75 -7.24
N LYS A 27 -11.60 5.27 -8.01
CA LYS A 27 -12.48 4.44 -8.84
C LYS A 27 -11.70 3.71 -9.93
N GLU A 28 -10.77 4.40 -10.58
CA GLU A 28 -9.91 3.80 -11.62
C GLU A 28 -9.04 2.70 -11.05
N LEU A 29 -8.40 2.93 -9.89
CA LEU A 29 -7.62 1.90 -9.21
C LEU A 29 -8.48 0.67 -8.88
N GLY A 30 -9.69 0.86 -8.33
CA GLY A 30 -10.58 -0.24 -8.02
C GLY A 30 -10.91 -1.09 -9.25
N ARG A 31 -11.25 -0.46 -10.38
CA ARG A 31 -11.51 -1.16 -11.66
C ARG A 31 -10.26 -1.85 -12.21
N ALA A 32 -9.09 -1.20 -12.10
CA ALA A 32 -7.83 -1.78 -12.55
C ALA A 32 -7.45 -3.02 -11.74
N LEU A 33 -7.65 -3.03 -10.42
CA LEU A 33 -7.42 -4.23 -9.60
C LEU A 33 -8.24 -5.42 -10.12
N VAL A 34 -9.54 -5.24 -10.37
CA VAL A 34 -10.41 -6.30 -10.89
C VAL A 34 -9.99 -6.74 -12.29
N LYS A 35 -9.69 -5.79 -13.19
CA LYS A 35 -9.16 -6.07 -14.54
C LYS A 35 -7.90 -6.93 -14.49
N HIS A 36 -7.05 -6.72 -13.50
CA HIS A 36 -5.82 -7.49 -13.27
C HIS A 36 -6.01 -8.75 -12.42
N HIS A 37 -7.23 -9.13 -12.09
CA HIS A 37 -7.60 -10.27 -11.24
C HIS A 37 -6.96 -10.21 -9.83
N LEU A 38 -6.96 -9.03 -9.23
CA LEU A 38 -6.45 -8.76 -7.90
C LEU A 38 -7.58 -8.44 -6.94
N SER A 39 -7.53 -9.00 -5.73
CA SER A 39 -8.39 -8.60 -4.63
C SER A 39 -7.83 -7.39 -3.90
N LEU A 40 -8.71 -6.61 -3.30
CA LEU A 40 -8.38 -5.47 -2.45
C LEU A 40 -8.29 -5.89 -0.98
N VAL A 41 -7.21 -5.47 -0.31
CA VAL A 41 -7.11 -5.43 1.16
C VAL A 41 -7.02 -3.98 1.59
N TYR A 42 -7.74 -3.54 2.63
CA TYR A 42 -7.71 -2.15 3.08
C TYR A 42 -8.22 -1.98 4.52
N GLY A 43 -8.30 -0.74 4.99
CA GLY A 43 -8.65 -0.40 6.36
C GLY A 43 -10.10 -0.64 6.80
N GLY A 44 -10.99 -1.12 5.92
CA GLY A 44 -12.35 -1.54 6.27
C GLY A 44 -13.39 -0.42 6.45
N GLY A 45 -13.00 0.86 6.38
CA GLY A 45 -13.91 1.99 6.52
C GLY A 45 -14.63 2.34 5.21
N HIS A 46 -15.83 2.98 5.33
CA HIS A 46 -16.63 3.43 4.17
C HIS A 46 -16.45 4.92 3.87
N VAL A 47 -15.54 5.61 4.54
CA VAL A 47 -15.34 7.06 4.40
C VAL A 47 -14.20 7.39 3.41
N GLY A 48 -14.33 8.54 2.74
CA GLY A 48 -13.32 9.11 1.86
C GLY A 48 -12.90 8.20 0.70
N LEU A 49 -11.62 8.20 0.36
CA LEU A 49 -11.06 7.36 -0.71
C LEU A 49 -11.15 5.87 -0.38
N MET A 50 -11.14 5.49 0.91
CA MET A 50 -11.30 4.11 1.35
C MET A 50 -12.62 3.50 0.85
N GLY A 51 -13.75 4.16 1.10
CA GLY A 51 -15.05 3.70 0.61
C GLY A 51 -15.11 3.68 -0.93
N ILE A 52 -14.60 4.73 -1.57
CA ILE A 52 -14.63 4.85 -3.04
C ILE A 52 -13.88 3.72 -3.74
N VAL A 53 -12.67 3.38 -3.29
CA VAL A 53 -11.90 2.28 -3.91
C VAL A 53 -12.55 0.93 -3.65
N ALA A 54 -13.08 0.70 -2.43
CA ALA A 54 -13.76 -0.55 -2.08
C ALA A 54 -15.05 -0.74 -2.91
N ASP A 55 -15.89 0.29 -3.00
CA ASP A 55 -17.09 0.27 -3.85
C ASP A 55 -16.74 0.00 -5.32
N ALA A 56 -15.71 0.65 -5.86
CA ALA A 56 -15.29 0.44 -7.24
C ALA A 56 -14.85 -0.99 -7.54
N VAL A 57 -14.18 -1.66 -6.59
CA VAL A 57 -13.81 -3.08 -6.71
C VAL A 57 -15.06 -3.96 -6.67
N LEU A 58 -15.96 -3.74 -5.70
CA LEU A 58 -17.20 -4.51 -5.53
C LEU A 58 -18.13 -4.36 -6.74
N ASP A 59 -18.32 -3.14 -7.23
CA ASP A 59 -19.18 -2.84 -8.38
C ASP A 59 -18.63 -3.44 -9.69
N ALA A 60 -17.31 -3.64 -9.76
CA ALA A 60 -16.66 -4.36 -10.87
C ALA A 60 -16.65 -5.90 -10.68
N GLY A 61 -17.26 -6.43 -9.61
CA GLY A 61 -17.34 -7.86 -9.32
C GLY A 61 -16.09 -8.45 -8.67
N GLY A 62 -15.21 -7.62 -8.10
CA GLY A 62 -14.02 -8.06 -7.38
C GLY A 62 -14.27 -8.37 -5.90
N GLU A 63 -13.23 -8.87 -5.24
CA GLU A 63 -13.27 -9.22 -3.81
C GLU A 63 -12.55 -8.17 -2.97
N VAL A 64 -13.14 -7.84 -1.79
CA VAL A 64 -12.60 -6.84 -0.86
C VAL A 64 -12.54 -7.42 0.55
N THR A 65 -11.35 -7.39 1.14
CA THR A 65 -11.14 -7.68 2.56
C THR A 65 -10.82 -6.38 3.31
N GLY A 66 -11.70 -6.00 4.25
CA GLY A 66 -11.48 -4.90 5.18
C GLY A 66 -10.92 -5.39 6.50
N VAL A 67 -10.02 -4.61 7.11
CA VAL A 67 -9.49 -4.88 8.45
C VAL A 67 -9.69 -3.64 9.31
N ILE A 68 -10.53 -3.72 10.35
CA ILE A 68 -10.92 -2.55 11.14
C ILE A 68 -10.82 -2.83 12.65
N PRO A 69 -10.20 -1.96 13.45
CA PRO A 69 -10.27 -2.04 14.90
C PRO A 69 -11.69 -1.77 15.40
N LYS A 70 -12.13 -2.53 16.41
CA LYS A 70 -13.46 -2.35 16.98
C LYS A 70 -13.74 -0.89 17.41
N ALA A 71 -12.72 -0.20 17.91
CA ALA A 71 -12.85 1.20 18.32
C ALA A 71 -13.11 2.18 17.18
N LEU A 72 -12.83 1.79 15.92
CA LEU A 72 -13.04 2.64 14.75
C LEU A 72 -14.30 2.27 13.95
N MET A 73 -14.97 1.17 14.28
CA MET A 73 -16.18 0.71 13.59
C MET A 73 -17.24 1.82 13.44
N ASP A 74 -17.49 2.57 14.54
CA ASP A 74 -18.51 3.62 14.58
C ASP A 74 -18.01 4.92 13.91
N THR A 75 -16.71 5.18 13.94
CA THR A 75 -16.09 6.42 13.45
C THR A 75 -15.76 6.36 11.96
N GLU A 76 -15.21 5.25 11.49
CA GLU A 76 -14.90 5.03 10.08
C GLU A 76 -16.07 4.41 9.31
N VAL A 77 -17.20 4.20 9.98
CA VAL A 77 -18.39 3.54 9.43
C VAL A 77 -17.99 2.26 8.69
N GLY A 78 -17.88 1.16 9.40
CA GLY A 78 -17.50 -0.14 8.81
C GLY A 78 -18.29 -0.41 7.55
N HIS A 79 -17.62 -0.79 6.47
CA HIS A 79 -18.23 -0.97 5.17
C HIS A 79 -19.09 -2.25 5.14
N GLU A 80 -20.39 -2.13 4.90
CA GLU A 80 -21.36 -3.25 5.04
C GLU A 80 -21.34 -4.24 3.86
N ARG A 81 -20.88 -3.83 2.68
CA ARG A 81 -20.93 -4.64 1.43
C ARG A 81 -19.69 -5.50 1.19
N LEU A 82 -18.71 -5.50 2.10
CA LEU A 82 -17.43 -6.18 1.88
C LEU A 82 -17.61 -7.69 1.71
N THR A 83 -16.76 -8.29 0.88
CA THR A 83 -16.63 -9.75 0.78
C THR A 83 -16.23 -10.34 2.15
N ARG A 84 -15.35 -9.63 2.87
CA ARG A 84 -14.87 -10.03 4.18
C ARG A 84 -14.52 -8.81 5.03
N LEU A 85 -14.99 -8.77 6.29
CA LEU A 85 -14.59 -7.78 7.27
C LEU A 85 -13.97 -8.48 8.49
N LEU A 86 -12.71 -8.14 8.77
CA LEU A 86 -11.95 -8.62 9.92
C LEU A 86 -11.94 -7.54 10.99
N VAL A 87 -12.64 -7.80 12.10
CA VAL A 87 -12.63 -6.90 13.26
C VAL A 87 -11.50 -7.30 14.19
N VAL A 88 -10.61 -6.35 14.47
CA VAL A 88 -9.40 -6.54 15.27
C VAL A 88 -9.45 -5.73 16.56
N LYS A 89 -8.52 -6.02 17.50
CA LYS A 89 -8.50 -5.35 18.81
C LYS A 89 -7.86 -3.98 18.78
N ASP A 90 -6.81 -3.78 17.97
CA ASP A 90 -6.00 -2.57 17.95
C ASP A 90 -5.38 -2.28 16.57
N MET A 91 -4.69 -1.14 16.45
CA MET A 91 -4.06 -0.70 15.21
C MET A 91 -2.86 -1.57 14.80
N HIS A 92 -2.14 -2.19 15.74
CA HIS A 92 -1.01 -3.04 15.42
C HIS A 92 -1.49 -4.34 14.74
N GLU A 93 -2.54 -4.94 15.28
CA GLU A 93 -3.17 -6.12 14.68
C GLU A 93 -3.78 -5.79 13.32
N ARG A 94 -4.43 -4.60 13.15
CA ARG A 94 -4.93 -4.12 11.85
C ARG A 94 -3.83 -4.14 10.80
N LYS A 95 -2.73 -3.43 11.03
CA LYS A 95 -1.64 -3.30 10.06
C LYS A 95 -0.94 -4.64 9.78
N ALA A 96 -0.73 -5.45 10.81
CA ALA A 96 -0.14 -6.79 10.64
C ALA A 96 -1.01 -7.68 9.74
N LEU A 97 -2.33 -7.74 9.98
CA LEU A 97 -3.25 -8.53 9.15
C LEU A 97 -3.39 -7.97 7.73
N MET A 98 -3.46 -6.64 7.57
CA MET A 98 -3.46 -6.04 6.23
C MET A 98 -2.21 -6.44 5.45
N ALA A 99 -1.05 -6.38 6.08
CA ALA A 99 0.20 -6.80 5.46
C ALA A 99 0.24 -8.31 5.19
N GLU A 100 -0.26 -9.15 6.08
CA GLU A 100 -0.29 -10.61 5.90
C GLU A 100 -1.15 -11.02 4.70
N HIS A 101 -2.34 -10.41 4.55
CA HIS A 101 -3.30 -10.73 3.49
C HIS A 101 -2.97 -10.16 2.11
N ALA A 102 -1.97 -9.30 1.99
CA ALA A 102 -1.57 -8.68 0.74
C ALA A 102 -0.28 -9.28 0.15
N ASP A 103 -0.18 -9.28 -1.18
CA ASP A 103 1.03 -9.64 -1.91
C ASP A 103 1.85 -8.41 -2.33
N GLY A 104 1.26 -7.22 -2.26
CA GLY A 104 1.90 -5.93 -2.50
C GLY A 104 1.07 -4.78 -1.92
N PHE A 105 1.59 -3.57 -2.01
CA PHE A 105 1.01 -2.38 -1.40
C PHE A 105 0.93 -1.23 -2.38
N ILE A 106 -0.15 -0.45 -2.33
CA ILE A 106 -0.29 0.82 -3.05
C ILE A 106 -0.71 1.89 -2.04
N ALA A 107 0.03 3.01 -2.00
CA ALA A 107 -0.41 4.21 -1.31
C ALA A 107 -0.99 5.21 -2.32
N MET A 108 -2.24 5.59 -2.13
CA MET A 108 -2.92 6.71 -2.79
C MET A 108 -2.83 7.97 -1.94
N PRO A 109 -3.20 9.15 -2.48
CA PRO A 109 -3.31 10.37 -1.67
C PRO A 109 -4.07 10.16 -0.37
N GLY A 110 -3.53 10.72 0.72
CA GLY A 110 -4.12 10.59 2.05
C GLY A 110 -3.43 11.46 3.09
N GLY A 111 -3.82 11.29 4.34
CA GLY A 111 -3.28 12.04 5.48
C GLY A 111 -2.13 11.32 6.19
N ILE A 112 -1.95 11.71 7.46
CA ILE A 112 -0.88 11.16 8.32
C ILE A 112 -0.99 9.64 8.47
N GLY A 113 -2.21 9.08 8.61
CA GLY A 113 -2.40 7.64 8.73
C GLY A 113 -1.89 6.88 7.48
N THR A 114 -2.18 7.40 6.28
CA THR A 114 -1.69 6.82 5.03
C THR A 114 -0.17 6.84 4.95
N LEU A 115 0.47 7.92 5.38
CA LEU A 115 1.93 8.03 5.42
C LEU A 115 2.52 7.10 6.49
N GLU A 116 1.89 6.98 7.64
CA GLU A 116 2.31 6.07 8.71
C GLU A 116 2.31 4.61 8.24
N GLU A 117 1.23 4.16 7.60
CA GLU A 117 1.11 2.81 7.03
C GLU A 117 2.14 2.57 5.92
N LEU A 118 2.35 3.55 5.03
CA LEU A 118 3.36 3.48 3.97
C LEU A 118 4.77 3.35 4.54
N PHE A 119 5.15 4.21 5.48
CA PHE A 119 6.51 4.22 6.03
C PHE A 119 6.78 3.02 6.93
N GLU A 120 5.80 2.52 7.66
CA GLU A 120 5.94 1.27 8.40
C GLU A 120 6.23 0.11 7.45
N THR A 121 5.43 -0.04 6.40
CA THR A 121 5.60 -1.08 5.38
C THR A 121 6.95 -0.96 4.67
N LEU A 122 7.36 0.25 4.30
CA LEU A 122 8.67 0.51 3.69
C LEU A 122 9.82 0.17 4.66
N THR A 123 9.68 0.51 5.93
CA THR A 123 10.65 0.17 6.98
C THR A 123 10.78 -1.35 7.15
N TRP A 124 9.67 -2.07 7.14
CA TRP A 124 9.69 -3.54 7.20
C TRP A 124 10.42 -4.16 6.00
N ALA A 125 10.22 -3.62 4.79
CA ALA A 125 10.96 -4.04 3.61
C ALA A 125 12.46 -3.75 3.74
N GLN A 126 12.85 -2.56 4.21
CA GLN A 126 14.25 -2.19 4.47
C GLN A 126 14.92 -3.11 5.50
N LEU A 127 14.19 -3.51 6.53
CA LEU A 127 14.67 -4.44 7.56
C LEU A 127 14.73 -5.89 7.04
N GLY A 128 13.95 -6.23 6.01
CA GLY A 128 13.89 -7.57 5.43
C GLY A 128 12.83 -8.47 6.07
N PHE A 129 11.80 -7.88 6.67
CA PHE A 129 10.66 -8.63 7.19
C PHE A 129 9.71 -9.09 6.08
N HIS A 130 9.72 -8.43 4.94
CA HIS A 130 9.06 -8.88 3.71
C HIS A 130 9.81 -8.37 2.46
N GLU A 131 9.49 -8.99 1.31
CA GLU A 131 10.01 -8.63 -0.02
C GLU A 131 8.88 -8.21 -0.97
N LYS A 132 7.74 -7.82 -0.43
CA LYS A 132 6.55 -7.43 -1.20
C LYS A 132 6.77 -6.05 -1.82
N PRO A 133 6.32 -5.84 -3.09
CA PRO A 133 6.42 -4.54 -3.77
C PRO A 133 5.56 -3.48 -3.10
N ILE A 134 6.04 -2.23 -3.15
CA ILE A 134 5.36 -1.05 -2.59
C ILE A 134 5.31 0.02 -3.66
N GLY A 135 4.12 0.52 -3.98
CA GLY A 135 3.89 1.55 -4.99
C GLY A 135 3.24 2.80 -4.44
N LEU A 136 3.58 3.94 -5.02
CA LEU A 136 2.86 5.20 -4.89
C LEU A 136 2.05 5.45 -6.15
N LEU A 137 0.74 5.62 -6.02
CA LEU A 137 -0.08 6.18 -7.08
C LEU A 137 -0.08 7.71 -6.93
N ASN A 138 0.80 8.36 -7.71
CA ASN A 138 1.08 9.80 -7.61
C ASN A 138 0.06 10.64 -8.39
N VAL A 139 -1.19 10.61 -7.92
CA VAL A 139 -2.30 11.33 -8.56
C VAL A 139 -2.05 12.84 -8.50
N ALA A 140 -2.04 13.49 -9.67
CA ALA A 140 -1.87 14.94 -9.80
C ALA A 140 -0.64 15.51 -9.05
N GLY A 141 0.46 14.74 -8.95
CA GLY A 141 1.69 15.18 -8.29
C GLY A 141 1.58 15.26 -6.76
N PHE A 142 0.60 14.60 -6.15
CA PHE A 142 0.38 14.68 -4.70
C PHE A 142 1.61 14.29 -3.88
N TYR A 143 2.38 13.32 -4.36
CA TYR A 143 3.58 12.83 -3.69
C TYR A 143 4.89 13.48 -4.13
N ASP A 144 4.87 14.46 -5.06
CA ASP A 144 6.10 15.13 -5.51
C ASP A 144 6.91 15.73 -4.35
N PRO A 145 6.30 16.46 -3.38
CA PRO A 145 7.05 16.98 -2.23
C PRO A 145 7.65 15.88 -1.34
N LEU A 146 6.97 14.74 -1.22
CA LEU A 146 7.49 13.58 -0.48
C LEU A 146 8.72 12.99 -1.17
N ILE A 147 8.67 12.84 -2.49
CA ILE A 147 9.80 12.32 -3.28
C ILE A 147 11.00 13.26 -3.20
N GLU A 148 10.79 14.57 -3.24
CA GLU A 148 11.85 15.55 -3.02
C GLU A 148 12.46 15.42 -1.63
N PHE A 149 11.63 15.25 -0.59
CA PHE A 149 12.13 15.04 0.76
C PHE A 149 12.94 13.74 0.91
N LEU A 150 12.52 12.63 0.29
CA LEU A 150 13.28 11.39 0.27
C LEU A 150 14.63 11.53 -0.48
N ARG A 151 14.67 12.30 -1.56
CA ARG A 151 15.91 12.66 -2.25
C ARG A 151 16.84 13.48 -1.34
N HIS A 152 16.28 14.43 -0.61
CA HIS A 152 17.03 15.23 0.37
C HIS A 152 17.60 14.33 1.46
N GLN A 153 16.83 13.42 2.06
CA GLN A 153 17.33 12.46 3.04
C GLN A 153 18.50 11.62 2.49
N THR A 154 18.41 11.21 1.22
CA THR A 154 19.49 10.47 0.56
C THR A 154 20.74 11.34 0.42
N SER A 155 20.62 12.60 0.00
CA SER A 155 21.74 13.53 -0.13
C SER A 155 22.42 13.86 1.21
N GLN A 156 21.66 13.80 2.30
CA GLN A 156 22.17 14.02 3.67
C GLN A 156 22.68 12.72 4.34
N GLY A 157 22.58 11.57 3.65
CA GLY A 157 23.07 10.29 4.17
C GLY A 157 22.15 9.58 5.17
N PHE A 158 20.93 10.06 5.40
CA PHE A 158 19.94 9.42 6.29
C PHE A 158 19.18 8.30 5.60
N LEU A 159 18.99 8.37 4.29
CA LEU A 159 18.40 7.32 3.47
C LEU A 159 19.45 6.82 2.47
N ARG A 160 19.57 5.52 2.34
CA ARG A 160 20.49 4.92 1.36
C ARG A 160 19.85 4.96 -0.03
N ALA A 161 20.67 5.16 -1.06
CA ALA A 161 20.20 5.27 -2.44
C ALA A 161 19.40 4.03 -2.88
N GLU A 162 19.84 2.84 -2.48
CA GLU A 162 19.20 1.57 -2.84
C GLU A 162 17.81 1.41 -2.21
N HIS A 163 17.54 2.08 -1.09
CA HIS A 163 16.22 2.03 -0.44
C HIS A 163 15.16 2.85 -1.20
N LYS A 164 15.59 3.82 -2.01
CA LYS A 164 14.68 4.58 -2.87
C LYS A 164 14.03 3.68 -3.92
N ASP A 165 14.75 2.67 -4.41
CA ASP A 165 14.28 1.74 -5.44
C ASP A 165 13.27 0.70 -4.90
N LEU A 166 13.01 0.70 -3.58
CA LEU A 166 11.94 -0.08 -2.97
C LEU A 166 10.55 0.52 -3.20
N LEU A 167 10.48 1.79 -3.58
CA LEU A 167 9.24 2.53 -3.74
C LEU A 167 9.02 2.81 -5.24
N LEU A 168 8.14 2.03 -5.83
CA LEU A 168 7.68 2.23 -7.21
C LEU A 168 6.76 3.45 -7.27
N MET A 169 6.71 4.15 -8.39
CA MET A 169 5.85 5.33 -8.52
C MET A 169 5.36 5.50 -9.95
N GLU A 170 4.04 5.55 -10.08
CA GLU A 170 3.34 5.83 -11.32
C GLU A 170 2.18 6.79 -11.09
N THR A 171 1.73 7.46 -12.15
CA THR A 171 0.56 8.35 -12.11
C THR A 171 -0.75 7.64 -12.42
N GLU A 172 -0.67 6.46 -13.02
CA GLU A 172 -1.80 5.66 -13.49
C GLU A 172 -1.80 4.26 -12.86
N PRO A 173 -2.99 3.66 -12.58
CA PRO A 173 -3.09 2.36 -11.92
C PRO A 173 -2.51 1.19 -12.73
N ASP A 174 -2.79 1.12 -14.03
CA ASP A 174 -2.38 -0.03 -14.87
C ASP A 174 -0.86 -0.20 -14.94
N PRO A 175 -0.05 0.84 -15.24
CA PRO A 175 1.41 0.76 -15.17
C PRO A 175 1.92 0.37 -13.79
N LEU A 176 1.39 0.99 -12.72
CA LEU A 176 1.81 0.69 -11.35
C LEU A 176 1.58 -0.78 -11.00
N ILE A 177 0.40 -1.33 -11.33
CA ILE A 177 0.09 -2.75 -11.09
C ILE A 177 1.02 -3.66 -11.90
N ALA A 178 1.37 -3.30 -13.13
CA ALA A 178 2.31 -4.07 -13.95
C ALA A 178 3.70 -4.11 -13.32
N GLU A 179 4.20 -3.00 -12.81
CA GLU A 179 5.48 -2.92 -12.09
C GLU A 179 5.45 -3.74 -10.79
N LEU A 180 4.38 -3.62 -9.98
CA LEU A 180 4.21 -4.43 -8.76
C LEU A 180 4.30 -5.94 -9.04
N LYS A 181 3.67 -6.41 -10.11
CA LYS A 181 3.67 -7.84 -10.49
C LYS A 181 5.02 -8.38 -10.93
N THR A 182 5.88 -7.52 -11.46
CA THR A 182 7.21 -7.88 -11.97
C THR A 182 8.34 -7.51 -11.02
N PHE A 183 8.01 -6.83 -9.91
CA PHE A 183 9.00 -6.41 -8.93
C PHE A 183 9.78 -7.58 -8.36
N THR A 184 11.07 -7.37 -8.24
CA THR A 184 11.98 -8.28 -7.54
C THR A 184 12.82 -7.46 -6.57
N MET A 185 12.81 -7.87 -5.30
CA MET A 185 13.61 -7.20 -4.27
C MET A 185 15.08 -7.13 -4.68
N PRO A 186 15.70 -5.94 -4.76
CA PRO A 186 17.10 -5.81 -5.11
C PRO A 186 18.00 -6.52 -4.08
N LYS A 187 19.01 -7.23 -4.57
CA LYS A 187 19.92 -7.98 -3.69
C LYS A 187 20.70 -7.04 -2.75
N GLY A 188 20.82 -7.43 -1.49
CA GLY A 188 21.59 -6.68 -0.49
C GLY A 188 20.96 -5.39 0.01
N VAL A 189 19.74 -5.09 -0.37
CA VAL A 189 19.01 -3.90 0.11
C VAL A 189 18.59 -4.08 1.57
N SER A 190 18.07 -5.24 1.95
CA SER A 190 17.60 -5.46 3.31
C SER A 190 18.76 -5.54 4.31
N TRP A 191 18.56 -4.96 5.49
CA TRP A 191 19.55 -4.96 6.56
C TRP A 191 19.91 -6.38 7.02
N LEU A 192 18.91 -7.25 7.17
CA LEU A 192 19.11 -8.65 7.58
C LEU A 192 19.91 -9.46 6.55
N SER A 193 19.70 -9.24 5.24
CA SER A 193 20.46 -9.94 4.21
C SER A 193 21.94 -9.56 4.22
N ARG A 194 22.27 -8.32 4.57
CA ARG A 194 23.65 -7.84 4.69
C ARG A 194 24.36 -8.41 5.89
N GLN A 195 23.73 -8.43 7.05
CA GLN A 195 24.31 -9.05 8.24
C GLN A 195 24.64 -10.51 8.00
N ARG A 196 23.73 -11.27 7.36
CA ARG A 196 23.99 -12.67 7.00
C ARG A 196 25.20 -12.81 6.06
N ALA A 197 25.30 -11.94 5.04
CA ALA A 197 26.44 -11.94 4.12
C ALA A 197 27.77 -11.62 4.81
N GLN A 198 27.78 -10.72 5.80
CA GLN A 198 28.97 -10.38 6.59
C GLN A 198 29.35 -11.47 7.61
N THR A 199 28.38 -12.21 8.14
CA THR A 199 28.62 -13.25 9.15
C THR A 199 29.05 -14.57 8.52
N LEU A 200 28.67 -14.83 7.25
CA LEU A 200 29.00 -16.09 6.55
C LEU A 200 30.32 -16.03 5.79
N GLY A 201 31.01 -14.86 5.72
CA GLY A 201 32.35 -14.68 5.08
C GLY A 201 32.39 -15.18 3.63
N PRO A 202 33.41 -14.82 2.84
CA PRO A 202 33.62 -15.46 1.55
C PRO A 202 34.01 -16.93 1.70
#